data_71cac27eafbd8fabaf1ee9c404fe4f6a
#
_entry.id   71cac27eafbd8fabaf1ee9c404fe4f6a
#
_cell.length_a   1.000
_cell.length_b   1.000
_cell.length_c   1.000
_cell.angle_alpha   90.00
_cell.angle_beta   90.00
_cell.angle_gamma   90.00
#
_symmetry.space_group_name_H-M   'P 1'
#
loop_
_entity.id
_entity.type
_entity.pdbx_description
1 polymer ?
#
loop_
_entity_poly.entity_id
_entity_poly.type
_entity_poly.pdbx_seq_one_letter_code
_entity_poly.pdbx_strand_id
1 'polypeptide(L)'
;KKIEIIKSLRFGKKDIFDKNYFFVSYNLFKNSNKNLKNFELFLDKTNDFNFKKCEVKLHPAKKYDQKHLNFKFKIEKILLKFSKKFSQNKFSKKINFCFGESSVIIESLERGVEVIHFSIDPILEVFDGDLWKNIVVKEISKNVYHYKLKKRGLYLKFK
;
A
#
# COMPACT_ATOMS: atom_id res chain seq x y z
N LYS A 1 -22.81 23.91 16.71
CA LYS A 1 -21.43 23.62 17.13
C LYS A 1 -20.55 23.68 15.88
N LYS A 2 -19.57 24.59 15.88
CA LYS A 2 -18.57 24.69 14.83
C LYS A 2 -17.60 23.51 14.99
N ILE A 3 -17.53 22.63 14.00
CA ILE A 3 -16.52 21.56 13.98
C ILE A 3 -15.28 22.18 13.36
N GLU A 4 -14.25 22.40 14.16
CA GLU A 4 -12.94 22.77 13.65
C GLU A 4 -12.21 21.52 13.13
N ILE A 5 -11.82 21.54 11.87
CA ILE A 5 -11.00 20.50 11.28
C ILE A 5 -9.56 20.80 11.65
N ILE A 6 -9.05 20.13 12.68
CA ILE A 6 -7.66 20.26 13.11
C ILE A 6 -6.77 19.47 12.14
N LYS A 7 -5.76 20.16 11.61
CA LYS A 7 -4.75 19.55 10.76
C LYS A 7 -3.98 18.49 11.54
N SER A 8 -4.01 17.25 11.11
CA SER A 8 -3.26 16.20 11.78
C SER A 8 -1.75 16.50 11.69
N LEU A 9 -1.11 16.67 12.83
CA LEU A 9 0.35 16.85 12.94
C LEU A 9 1.14 15.68 12.32
N ARG A 10 0.50 14.49 12.27
CA ARG A 10 1.08 13.27 11.71
C ARG A 10 1.30 13.36 10.20
N PHE A 11 0.48 14.14 9.50
CA PHE A 11 0.50 14.28 8.03
C PHE A 11 1.15 15.57 7.55
N GLY A 12 1.57 16.45 8.47
CA GLY A 12 2.12 17.76 8.15
C GLY A 12 3.55 17.78 7.61
N LYS A 13 4.30 16.69 7.79
CA LYS A 13 5.66 16.58 7.26
C LYS A 13 5.60 15.99 5.86
N LYS A 14 6.14 16.71 4.89
CA LYS A 14 6.47 16.18 3.57
C LYS A 14 7.66 15.22 3.67
N ASP A 15 7.52 14.13 4.41
CA ASP A 15 8.51 13.06 4.31
C ASP A 15 8.33 12.43 2.94
N ILE A 16 9.24 12.72 2.09
CA ILE A 16 9.34 12.10 0.79
C ILE A 16 9.77 10.65 1.09
N PHE A 17 8.87 9.71 0.89
CA PHE A 17 9.29 8.31 0.82
C PHE A 17 10.36 8.21 -0.28
N ASP A 18 11.59 7.93 0.09
CA ASP A 18 12.72 7.79 -0.84
C ASP A 18 12.72 6.45 -1.57
N LYS A 19 11.89 5.51 -1.10
CA LYS A 19 11.76 4.13 -1.56
C LYS A 19 10.29 3.76 -1.80
N ASN A 20 10.08 2.66 -2.47
CA ASN A 20 8.78 1.97 -2.48
C ASN A 20 8.70 1.05 -1.25
N TYR A 21 7.67 1.23 -0.44
CA TYR A 21 7.47 0.44 0.75
C TYR A 21 6.40 -0.62 0.55
N PHE A 22 6.68 -1.79 1.12
CA PHE A 22 5.76 -2.92 1.20
C PHE A 22 5.35 -3.08 2.65
N PHE A 23 4.18 -2.60 3.00
CA PHE A 23 3.66 -2.63 4.36
C PHE A 23 2.86 -3.91 4.59
N VAL A 24 3.19 -4.61 5.66
CA VAL A 24 2.47 -5.79 6.12
C VAL A 24 1.66 -5.42 7.35
N SER A 25 0.35 -5.66 7.29
CA SER A 25 -0.58 -5.29 8.36
C SER A 25 -0.35 -6.08 9.65
N TYR A 26 -0.98 -5.61 10.73
CA TYR A 26 -0.98 -6.30 12.02
C TYR A 26 -1.55 -7.73 11.91
N ASN A 27 -2.61 -7.89 11.14
CA ASN A 27 -3.29 -9.16 10.95
C ASN A 27 -2.86 -9.84 9.66
N LEU A 28 -2.08 -10.91 9.78
CA LEU A 28 -1.87 -11.86 8.69
C LEU A 28 -2.98 -12.92 8.75
N PHE A 29 -4.08 -12.64 8.09
CA PHE A 29 -5.23 -13.52 8.04
C PHE A 29 -4.96 -14.81 7.25
N LYS A 30 -5.93 -15.74 7.32
CA LYS A 30 -5.98 -17.02 6.57
C LYS A 30 -5.69 -16.87 5.07
N ASN A 31 -5.82 -15.66 4.55
CA ASN A 31 -5.69 -15.31 3.14
C ASN A 31 -4.31 -14.77 2.71
N SER A 32 -3.33 -14.77 3.61
CA SER A 32 -1.98 -14.24 3.31
C SER A 32 -1.32 -14.89 2.09
N ASN A 33 -1.50 -16.20 1.91
CA ASN A 33 -0.98 -16.92 0.74
C ASN A 33 -1.68 -16.48 -0.56
N LYS A 34 -2.98 -16.16 -0.51
CA LYS A 34 -3.72 -15.65 -1.66
C LYS A 34 -3.24 -14.25 -2.05
N ASN A 35 -2.97 -13.40 -1.08
CA ASN A 35 -2.40 -12.08 -1.30
C ASN A 35 -1.01 -12.16 -1.95
N LEU A 36 -0.16 -13.10 -1.53
CA LEU A 36 1.15 -13.33 -2.17
C LEU A 36 1.00 -13.81 -3.62
N LYS A 37 0.07 -14.71 -3.90
CA LYS A 37 -0.22 -15.17 -5.26
C LYS A 37 -0.72 -13.99 -6.13
N ASN A 38 -1.63 -13.19 -5.62
CA ASN A 38 -2.10 -12.01 -6.33
C ASN A 38 -0.99 -10.99 -6.57
N PHE A 39 -0.07 -10.84 -5.61
CA PHE A 39 1.10 -9.99 -5.76
C PHE A 39 2.02 -10.49 -6.89
N GLU A 40 2.32 -11.78 -6.92
CA GLU A 40 3.14 -12.38 -7.97
C GLU A 40 2.50 -12.21 -9.36
N LEU A 41 1.19 -12.49 -9.48
CA LEU A 41 0.43 -12.26 -10.71
C LEU A 41 0.38 -10.79 -11.14
N PHE A 42 0.29 -9.89 -10.17
CA PHE A 42 0.35 -8.45 -10.43
C PHE A 42 1.72 -8.04 -11.00
N LEU A 43 2.81 -8.52 -10.39
CA LEU A 43 4.17 -8.26 -10.87
C LEU A 43 4.42 -8.83 -12.27
N ASP A 44 3.84 -9.99 -12.56
CA ASP A 44 3.98 -10.62 -13.87
C ASP A 44 3.33 -9.78 -14.98
N LYS A 45 2.18 -9.19 -14.70
CA LYS A 45 1.39 -8.40 -15.66
C LYS A 45 1.84 -6.94 -15.78
N THR A 46 2.60 -6.42 -14.83
CA THR A 46 2.98 -5.01 -14.81
C THR A 46 4.39 -4.80 -15.30
N ASN A 47 4.61 -3.71 -16.05
CA ASN A 47 5.93 -3.31 -16.53
C ASN A 47 6.38 -1.95 -15.97
N ASP A 48 5.53 -1.30 -15.17
CA ASP A 48 5.66 0.13 -14.87
C ASP A 48 6.29 0.45 -13.51
N PHE A 49 6.88 -0.54 -12.82
CA PHE A 49 7.45 -0.33 -11.49
C PHE A 49 8.97 -0.44 -11.46
N ASN A 50 9.59 0.46 -10.71
CA ASN A 50 11.01 0.37 -10.41
C ASN A 50 11.21 -0.16 -8.99
N PHE A 51 11.68 -1.40 -8.88
CA PHE A 51 11.92 -2.06 -7.60
C PHE A 51 13.36 -1.89 -7.06
N LYS A 52 14.19 -1.04 -7.68
CA LYS A 52 15.60 -0.86 -7.25
C LYS A 52 15.74 -0.42 -5.80
N LYS A 53 14.72 0.23 -5.26
CA LYS A 53 14.69 0.69 -3.87
C LYS A 53 13.38 0.27 -3.21
N CYS A 54 13.32 -0.99 -2.80
CA CYS A 54 12.15 -1.53 -2.08
C CYS A 54 12.52 -1.90 -0.66
N GLU A 55 11.60 -1.69 0.26
CA GLU A 55 11.74 -2.09 1.65
C GLU A 55 10.45 -2.69 2.19
N VAL A 56 10.53 -3.88 2.78
CA VAL A 56 9.38 -4.54 3.40
C VAL A 56 9.33 -4.16 4.88
N LYS A 57 8.25 -3.49 5.29
CA LYS A 57 8.01 -3.06 6.67
C LYS A 57 6.89 -3.86 7.30
N LEU A 58 7.19 -4.50 8.40
CA LEU A 58 6.21 -5.15 9.27
C LEU A 58 5.56 -4.12 10.18
N HIS A 59 4.32 -4.38 10.60
CA HIS A 59 3.70 -3.63 11.67
C HIS A 59 4.60 -3.65 12.93
N PRO A 60 4.85 -2.51 13.61
CA PRO A 60 5.80 -2.45 14.73
C PRO A 60 5.57 -3.50 15.81
N ALA A 61 4.30 -3.75 16.19
CA ALA A 61 3.94 -4.76 17.19
C ALA A 61 4.15 -6.22 16.72
N LYS A 62 4.46 -6.44 15.43
CA LYS A 62 4.69 -7.77 14.83
C LYS A 62 6.11 -7.96 14.31
N LYS A 63 7.01 -7.08 14.67
CA LYS A 63 8.41 -7.07 14.20
C LYS A 63 9.16 -8.38 14.46
N TYR A 64 8.81 -9.08 15.55
CA TYR A 64 9.44 -10.33 15.95
C TYR A 64 8.53 -11.56 15.82
N ASP A 65 7.32 -11.38 15.28
CA ASP A 65 6.39 -12.49 15.07
C ASP A 65 6.85 -13.37 13.90
N GLN A 66 7.02 -14.68 14.15
CA GLN A 66 7.57 -15.60 13.17
C GLN A 66 6.72 -15.69 11.89
N LYS A 67 5.40 -15.59 11.99
CA LYS A 67 4.51 -15.64 10.82
C LYS A 67 4.73 -14.41 9.94
N HIS A 68 4.88 -13.22 10.55
CA HIS A 68 5.16 -11.97 9.83
C HIS A 68 6.56 -11.97 9.21
N LEU A 69 7.56 -12.48 9.90
CA LEU A 69 8.92 -12.65 9.37
C LEU A 69 8.93 -13.57 8.16
N ASN A 70 8.25 -14.72 8.25
CA ASN A 70 8.11 -15.64 7.12
C ASN A 70 7.37 -15.01 5.94
N PHE A 71 6.34 -14.21 6.20
CA PHE A 71 5.61 -13.50 5.16
C PHE A 71 6.49 -12.44 4.49
N LYS A 72 7.23 -11.66 5.28
CA LYS A 72 8.24 -10.70 4.78
C LYS A 72 9.23 -11.40 3.86
N PHE A 73 9.83 -12.50 4.30
CA PHE A 73 10.78 -13.28 3.52
C PHE A 73 10.19 -13.75 2.17
N LYS A 74 8.93 -14.19 2.16
CA LYS A 74 8.24 -14.57 0.92
C LYS A 74 8.08 -13.39 -0.04
N ILE A 75 7.71 -12.20 0.46
CA ILE A 75 7.64 -10.98 -0.36
C ILE A 75 9.02 -10.67 -0.95
N GLU A 76 10.07 -10.67 -0.15
CA GLU A 76 11.44 -10.38 -0.58
C GLU A 76 11.91 -11.38 -1.64
N LYS A 77 11.60 -12.65 -1.49
CA LYS A 77 11.88 -13.70 -2.48
C LYS A 77 11.16 -13.45 -3.81
N ILE A 78 9.89 -13.06 -3.77
CA ILE A 78 9.13 -12.69 -4.97
C ILE A 78 9.77 -11.46 -5.63
N LEU A 79 10.10 -10.42 -4.89
CA LEU A 79 10.77 -9.22 -5.42
C LEU A 79 12.11 -9.56 -6.09
N LEU A 80 12.90 -10.44 -5.48
CA LEU A 80 14.15 -10.90 -6.06
C LEU A 80 13.94 -11.64 -7.40
N LYS A 81 12.93 -12.51 -7.47
CA LYS A 81 12.55 -13.22 -8.70
C LYS A 81 12.27 -12.26 -9.86
N PHE A 82 11.59 -11.15 -9.57
CA PHE A 82 11.22 -10.15 -10.58
C PHE A 82 12.25 -9.03 -10.75
N SER A 83 13.34 -9.01 -9.98
CA SER A 83 14.34 -7.93 -10.00
C SER A 83 14.94 -7.67 -11.39
N LYS A 84 15.19 -8.71 -12.16
CA LYS A 84 15.73 -8.61 -13.53
C LYS A 84 14.73 -7.95 -14.50
N LYS A 85 13.43 -8.30 -14.39
CA LYS A 85 12.36 -7.72 -15.21
C LYS A 85 12.26 -6.21 -15.04
N PHE A 86 12.47 -5.72 -13.83
CA PHE A 86 12.30 -4.30 -13.48
C PHE A 86 13.61 -3.50 -13.43
N SER A 87 14.76 -4.14 -13.62
CA SER A 87 16.07 -3.47 -13.53
C SER A 87 16.30 -2.40 -14.60
N GLN A 88 15.59 -2.48 -15.72
CA GLN A 88 15.73 -1.56 -16.86
C GLN A 88 14.75 -0.39 -16.83
N ASN A 89 13.76 -0.41 -15.93
CA ASN A 89 12.73 0.63 -15.91
C ASN A 89 13.24 1.92 -15.24
N LYS A 90 13.30 2.98 -16.03
CA LYS A 90 13.61 4.35 -15.56
C LYS A 90 12.46 5.00 -14.76
N PHE A 91 11.41 4.26 -14.48
CA PHE A 91 10.18 4.81 -13.91
C PHE A 91 10.36 5.28 -12.48
N SER A 92 9.90 6.48 -12.24
CA SER A 92 10.09 7.23 -11.00
C SER A 92 8.82 7.38 -10.16
N LYS A 93 7.71 6.71 -10.51
CA LYS A 93 6.48 6.86 -9.74
C LYS A 93 6.61 6.11 -8.42
N LYS A 94 6.50 6.85 -7.33
CA LYS A 94 6.50 6.28 -5.98
C LYS A 94 5.14 5.68 -5.70
N ILE A 95 5.13 4.40 -5.37
CA ILE A 95 3.94 3.65 -5.01
C ILE A 95 4.26 2.82 -3.78
N ASN A 96 3.38 2.87 -2.79
CA ASN A 96 3.44 2.00 -1.65
C ASN A 96 2.53 0.79 -1.87
N PHE A 97 2.92 -0.34 -1.33
CA PHE A 97 2.20 -1.60 -1.41
C PHE A 97 1.74 -2.00 -0.02
N CYS A 98 0.47 -2.36 0.13
CA CYS A 98 -0.09 -2.77 1.41
C CYS A 98 -0.68 -4.17 1.30
N PHE A 99 -0.37 -5.02 2.28
CA PHE A 99 -0.92 -6.36 2.43
C PHE A 99 -1.82 -6.41 3.65
N GLY A 100 -3.13 -6.46 3.42
CA GLY A 100 -4.15 -6.39 4.47
C GLY A 100 -4.39 -4.97 4.98
N GLU A 101 -5.23 -4.84 5.99
CA GLU A 101 -5.69 -3.57 6.55
C GLU A 101 -4.55 -2.78 7.19
N SER A 102 -4.40 -1.52 6.83
CA SER A 102 -3.35 -0.67 7.41
C SER A 102 -3.68 0.81 7.30
N SER A 103 -3.59 1.53 8.42
CA SER A 103 -3.69 3.00 8.45
C SER A 103 -2.62 3.70 7.60
N VAL A 104 -1.55 2.99 7.23
CA VAL A 104 -0.49 3.49 6.35
C VAL A 104 -1.02 3.83 4.96
N ILE A 105 -2.15 3.24 4.53
CA ILE A 105 -2.81 3.59 3.27
C ILE A 105 -3.18 5.06 3.28
N ILE A 106 -3.88 5.51 4.32
CA ILE A 106 -4.26 6.92 4.49
C ILE A 106 -3.02 7.82 4.59
N GLU A 107 -2.04 7.42 5.39
CA GLU A 107 -0.79 8.18 5.54
C GLU A 107 -0.06 8.33 4.20
N SER A 108 0.02 7.27 3.40
CA SER A 108 0.64 7.31 2.07
C SER A 108 -0.10 8.27 1.14
N LEU A 109 -1.42 8.19 1.10
CA LEU A 109 -2.26 9.04 0.26
C LEU A 109 -2.15 10.52 0.63
N GLU A 110 -2.15 10.85 1.93
CA GLU A 110 -1.96 12.22 2.41
C GLU A 110 -0.57 12.79 2.04
N ARG A 111 0.44 11.94 2.01
CA ARG A 111 1.79 12.31 1.53
C ARG A 111 1.87 12.36 0.00
N GLY A 112 0.78 12.05 -0.70
CA GLY A 112 0.68 12.05 -2.15
C GLY A 112 1.34 10.86 -2.83
N VAL A 113 1.48 9.76 -2.11
CA VAL A 113 1.96 8.49 -2.64
C VAL A 113 0.76 7.59 -2.92
N GLU A 114 0.66 7.08 -4.13
CA GLU A 114 -0.39 6.13 -4.51
C GLU A 114 -0.13 4.78 -3.83
N VAL A 115 -1.20 4.00 -3.64
CA VAL A 115 -1.11 2.72 -2.93
C VAL A 115 -1.70 1.60 -3.78
N ILE A 116 -0.98 0.51 -3.88
CA ILE A 116 -1.50 -0.77 -4.35
C ILE A 116 -1.79 -1.64 -3.14
N HIS A 117 -3.03 -2.04 -2.98
CA HIS A 117 -3.52 -2.77 -1.82
C HIS A 117 -3.96 -4.18 -2.22
N PHE A 118 -3.38 -5.16 -1.57
CA PHE A 118 -3.73 -6.58 -1.68
C PHE A 118 -4.67 -6.94 -0.55
N SER A 119 -5.97 -6.94 -0.84
CA SER A 119 -7.03 -7.26 0.11
C SER A 119 -8.09 -8.13 -0.55
N ILE A 120 -8.76 -8.96 0.24
CA ILE A 120 -9.83 -9.82 -0.25
C ILE A 120 -11.14 -9.07 -0.34
N ASP A 121 -11.36 -8.16 0.58
CA ASP A 121 -12.59 -7.38 0.66
C ASP A 121 -12.30 -5.95 1.13
N PRO A 122 -12.02 -5.03 0.20
CA PRO A 122 -11.77 -3.64 0.53
C PRO A 122 -13.03 -2.89 0.99
N ILE A 123 -14.21 -3.42 0.70
CA ILE A 123 -15.50 -2.81 1.09
C ILE A 123 -15.66 -2.81 2.61
N LEU A 124 -15.14 -3.83 3.28
CA LEU A 124 -15.11 -3.90 4.74
C LEU A 124 -14.01 -3.06 5.37
N GLU A 125 -13.13 -2.49 4.56
CA GLU A 125 -12.05 -1.66 5.04
C GLU A 125 -12.45 -0.19 5.09
N VAL A 126 -11.98 0.51 6.12
CA VAL A 126 -12.26 1.94 6.39
C VAL A 126 -11.84 2.86 5.22
N PHE A 127 -11.14 2.32 4.23
CA PHE A 127 -10.52 3.08 3.12
C PHE A 127 -11.27 2.98 1.81
N ASP A 128 -12.46 2.41 1.82
CA ASP A 128 -13.31 2.32 0.62
C ASP A 128 -13.60 3.70 0.04
N GLY A 129 -13.50 3.83 -1.28
CA GLY A 129 -13.80 5.05 -2.01
C GLY A 129 -15.27 5.49 -1.91
N ASP A 130 -16.18 4.59 -1.55
CA ASP A 130 -17.58 4.91 -1.29
C ASP A 130 -17.76 5.65 0.02
N LEU A 131 -16.90 5.40 1.01
CA LEU A 131 -16.88 6.12 2.28
C LEU A 131 -16.08 7.42 2.18
N TRP A 132 -15.03 7.48 1.35
CA TRP A 132 -14.10 8.59 1.28
C TRP A 132 -14.19 9.33 -0.05
N LYS A 133 -14.79 10.52 -0.06
CA LYS A 133 -15.03 11.30 -1.31
C LYS A 133 -13.79 11.62 -2.14
N ASN A 134 -12.64 11.77 -1.48
CA ASN A 134 -11.40 12.16 -2.13
C ASN A 134 -10.51 10.98 -2.54
N ILE A 135 -10.86 9.76 -2.14
CA ILE A 135 -10.15 8.56 -2.55
C ILE A 135 -10.81 8.02 -3.83
N VAL A 136 -9.99 7.74 -4.82
CA VAL A 136 -10.37 6.92 -5.98
C VAL A 136 -9.83 5.54 -5.73
N VAL A 137 -10.72 4.56 -5.69
CA VAL A 137 -10.38 3.15 -5.60
C VAL A 137 -10.69 2.50 -6.95
N LYS A 138 -9.73 1.79 -7.50
CA LYS A 138 -9.90 1.03 -8.74
C LYS A 138 -9.39 -0.39 -8.53
N GLU A 139 -10.23 -1.38 -8.71
CA GLU A 139 -9.78 -2.76 -8.81
C GLU A 139 -9.03 -2.94 -10.13
N ILE A 140 -7.74 -3.27 -10.06
CA ILE A 140 -6.87 -3.48 -11.22
C ILE A 140 -6.71 -4.95 -11.57
N SER A 141 -6.91 -5.82 -10.60
CA SER A 141 -7.07 -7.25 -10.77
C SER A 141 -7.76 -7.82 -9.54
N LYS A 142 -8.23 -9.06 -9.59
CA LYS A 142 -8.96 -9.69 -8.48
C LYS A 142 -8.23 -9.55 -7.14
N ASN A 143 -8.86 -8.84 -6.20
CA ASN A 143 -8.32 -8.53 -4.85
C ASN A 143 -7.03 -7.66 -4.87
N VAL A 144 -6.84 -6.86 -5.91
CA VAL A 144 -5.75 -5.89 -6.00
C VAL A 144 -6.34 -4.54 -6.37
N TYR A 145 -6.21 -3.60 -5.48
CA TYR A 145 -6.84 -2.29 -5.58
C TYR A 145 -5.80 -1.18 -5.64
N HIS A 146 -6.05 -0.22 -6.50
CA HIS A 146 -5.24 0.97 -6.62
C HIS A 146 -5.97 2.15 -6.01
N TYR A 147 -5.32 2.77 -5.03
CA TYR A 147 -5.82 3.96 -4.35
C TYR A 147 -5.04 5.19 -4.74
N LYS A 148 -5.74 6.28 -5.03
CA LYS A 148 -5.13 7.60 -5.19
C LYS A 148 -6.07 8.70 -4.70
N LEU A 149 -5.53 9.85 -4.35
CA LEU A 149 -6.34 11.03 -4.07
C LEU A 149 -6.76 11.73 -5.37
N LYS A 150 -8.02 12.17 -5.43
CA LYS A 150 -8.52 13.03 -6.51
C LYS A 150 -7.77 14.35 -6.56
N LYS A 151 -7.49 14.94 -5.40
CA LYS A 151 -6.79 16.21 -5.26
C LYS A 151 -5.83 16.17 -4.08
N ARG A 152 -4.55 16.47 -4.33
CA ARG A 152 -3.54 16.61 -3.29
C ARG A 152 -3.79 17.83 -2.41
N GLY A 153 -3.39 17.74 -1.14
CA GLY A 153 -3.46 18.85 -0.19
C GLY A 153 -4.85 19.11 0.38
N LEU A 154 -5.83 18.32 0.00
CA LEU A 154 -7.13 18.27 0.66
C LEU A 154 -7.12 17.09 1.64
N TYR A 155 -7.67 17.37 2.83
CA TYR A 155 -7.93 16.31 3.81
C TYR A 155 -8.89 15.28 3.23
N LEU A 156 -8.72 14.06 3.66
CA LEU A 156 -9.70 13.01 3.41
C LEU A 156 -11.02 13.46 4.05
N LYS A 157 -12.07 13.55 3.25
CA LYS A 157 -13.40 13.94 3.70
C LYS A 157 -14.30 12.72 3.58
N PHE A 158 -14.99 12.41 4.64
CA PHE A 158 -16.11 11.48 4.59
C PHE A 158 -17.25 12.04 3.72
N LYS A 159 -18.05 11.14 3.18
CA LYS A 159 -19.31 11.50 2.52
C LYS A 159 -20.27 12.14 3.49
#